data_ad0a28bfc99338715677e448eb0c9dbb
#
_entry.id   ad0a28bfc99338715677e448eb0c9dbb
#
_cell.length_a   1.000
_cell.length_b   1.000
_cell.length_c   1.000
_cell.angle_alpha   90.00
_cell.angle_beta   90.00
_cell.angle_gamma   90.00
#
_symmetry.space_group_name_H-M   'P 1'
#
loop_
_entity.id
_entity.type
_entity.pdbx_description
1 polymer ?
#
loop_
_entity_poly.entity_id
_entity_poly.type
_entity_poly.pdbx_seq_one_letter_code
_entity_poly.pdbx_strand_id
1 'polypeptide(L)'
;MKNQNNTPIAEEVIHNNPTGYGLFAGIGDNFNSAAQAICELADDAISNLRANSDDPDLSMTVVLSFEDLGDAVEICVVDGGTGIADLGSALTIACRDGAQTPLNEHGFGLKHALASCDSSPDQRWSIRTRTKADAAAEQYREVTAPYTMGTSEEDQPMKVFFYPGAGGLPYQTGTAITVRCPMAKFQTVKPDRKAAQSDFHHLVKYVIEELRYIYAGVLADTNITMKVVEISGGTEKCHVLKPLQPTWEDGTMKRLENVPYDLGGGQLTIHCRYGNILPTKSNAIYYKGNMTSSGVELRINGRAIEHGPVSYTHLTLPTKIV
;
A
#
# COMPACT_ATOMS: atom_id res chain seq x y z
N MET A 1 41.32 -40.65 8.07
CA MET A 1 40.10 -40.95 7.32
C MET A 1 40.16 -40.16 6.03
N LYS A 2 40.30 -40.88 4.88
CA LYS A 2 40.39 -40.28 3.55
C LYS A 2 39.03 -39.76 3.15
N ASN A 3 38.95 -38.45 2.81
CA ASN A 3 37.80 -37.89 2.13
C ASN A 3 37.60 -38.71 0.80
N GLN A 4 36.55 -39.47 0.75
CA GLN A 4 36.06 -40.00 -0.55
C GLN A 4 35.51 -38.79 -1.29
N ASN A 5 36.18 -38.42 -2.40
CA ASN A 5 35.66 -37.50 -3.38
C ASN A 5 34.35 -38.10 -3.94
N ASN A 6 33.22 -37.62 -3.45
CA ASN A 6 31.92 -37.99 -3.96
C ASN A 6 31.72 -37.24 -5.30
N THR A 7 32.20 -37.81 -6.37
CA THR A 7 31.96 -37.30 -7.72
C THR A 7 30.56 -37.76 -8.14
N PRO A 8 29.66 -36.87 -8.54
CA PRO A 8 28.33 -37.28 -9.02
C PRO A 8 28.45 -38.16 -10.24
N ILE A 9 27.64 -39.20 -10.29
CA ILE A 9 27.64 -40.20 -11.40
C ILE A 9 26.91 -39.64 -12.63
N ALA A 10 25.95 -38.71 -12.40
CA ALA A 10 25.17 -38.00 -13.41
C ALA A 10 24.70 -36.69 -12.88
N GLU A 11 24.39 -35.75 -13.74
CA GLU A 11 23.70 -34.50 -13.45
C GLU A 11 22.47 -34.38 -14.35
N GLU A 12 21.39 -33.80 -13.79
CA GLU A 12 20.18 -33.45 -14.51
C GLU A 12 19.94 -31.95 -14.35
N VAL A 13 19.70 -31.27 -15.46
CA VAL A 13 19.38 -29.83 -15.44
C VAL A 13 17.88 -29.69 -15.26
N ILE A 14 17.49 -29.10 -14.14
CA ILE A 14 16.09 -28.77 -13.83
C ILE A 14 15.85 -27.34 -14.24
N HIS A 15 14.90 -27.11 -15.15
CA HIS A 15 14.44 -25.80 -15.54
C HIS A 15 13.19 -25.44 -14.71
N ASN A 16 13.35 -24.55 -13.71
CA ASN A 16 12.25 -24.06 -12.90
C ASN A 16 11.73 -22.74 -13.50
N ASN A 17 10.84 -22.85 -14.47
CA ASN A 17 10.18 -21.69 -15.04
C ASN A 17 8.83 -21.50 -14.34
N PRO A 18 8.62 -20.41 -13.59
CA PRO A 18 7.32 -20.13 -13.02
C PRO A 18 6.31 -19.85 -14.15
N THR A 19 5.08 -20.36 -14.00
CA THR A 19 3.99 -19.89 -14.85
C THR A 19 3.57 -18.51 -14.37
N GLY A 20 3.33 -17.56 -15.29
CA GLY A 20 2.97 -16.17 -14.94
C GLY A 20 1.75 -16.12 -14.04
N TYR A 21 0.71 -16.87 -14.37
CA TYR A 21 -0.50 -16.96 -13.57
C TYR A 21 -0.25 -17.58 -12.17
N GLY A 22 0.46 -18.70 -12.09
CA GLY A 22 0.71 -19.38 -10.82
C GLY A 22 1.52 -18.54 -9.85
N LEU A 23 2.53 -17.81 -10.35
CA LEU A 23 3.31 -16.90 -9.52
C LEU A 23 2.48 -15.71 -9.06
N PHE A 24 1.70 -15.10 -9.95
CA PHE A 24 0.84 -13.96 -9.61
C PHE A 24 -0.22 -14.34 -8.57
N ALA A 25 -0.89 -15.49 -8.73
CA ALA A 25 -1.84 -15.99 -7.73
C ALA A 25 -1.17 -16.25 -6.38
N GLY A 26 0.00 -16.89 -6.35
CA GLY A 26 0.75 -17.16 -5.13
C GLY A 26 1.20 -15.91 -4.39
N ILE A 27 1.47 -14.81 -5.10
CA ILE A 27 1.76 -13.51 -4.48
C ILE A 27 0.48 -12.95 -3.82
N GLY A 28 -0.68 -13.07 -4.48
CA GLY A 28 -1.95 -12.56 -3.98
C GLY A 28 -2.39 -13.16 -2.65
N ASP A 29 -2.02 -14.42 -2.39
CA ASP A 29 -2.37 -15.13 -1.15
C ASP A 29 -1.65 -14.59 0.10
N ASN A 30 -0.62 -13.76 -0.06
CA ASN A 30 0.13 -13.20 1.07
C ASN A 30 -0.65 -12.14 1.85
N PHE A 31 -1.65 -11.49 1.27
CA PHE A 31 -2.46 -10.50 1.96
C PHE A 31 -3.75 -11.09 2.52
N ASN A 32 -3.88 -11.04 3.84
CA ASN A 32 -5.07 -11.52 4.54
C ASN A 32 -6.27 -10.56 4.42
N SER A 33 -6.03 -9.30 4.09
CA SER A 33 -7.06 -8.25 4.05
C SER A 33 -6.92 -7.39 2.80
N ALA A 34 -8.04 -7.01 2.20
CA ALA A 34 -8.07 -6.01 1.14
C ALA A 34 -7.55 -4.64 1.60
N ALA A 35 -7.59 -4.34 2.90
CA ALA A 35 -6.99 -3.11 3.44
C ALA A 35 -5.48 -3.05 3.21
N GLN A 36 -4.78 -4.18 3.28
CA GLN A 36 -3.34 -4.23 2.98
C GLN A 36 -3.07 -3.90 1.51
N ALA A 37 -3.85 -4.48 0.58
CA ALA A 37 -3.73 -4.18 -0.84
C ALA A 37 -3.99 -2.69 -1.14
N ILE A 38 -5.01 -2.11 -0.50
CA ILE A 38 -5.33 -0.68 -0.64
C ILE A 38 -4.18 0.18 -0.12
N CYS A 39 -3.55 -0.20 1.00
CA CYS A 39 -2.39 0.52 1.54
C CYS A 39 -1.19 0.44 0.60
N GLU A 40 -0.88 -0.70 -0.01
CA GLU A 40 0.24 -0.80 -0.96
C GLU A 40 0.07 0.15 -2.15
N LEU A 41 -1.15 0.23 -2.71
CA LEU A 41 -1.44 1.18 -3.80
C LEU A 41 -1.29 2.64 -3.34
N ALA A 42 -1.70 2.94 -2.11
CA ALA A 42 -1.55 4.27 -1.53
C ALA A 42 -0.08 4.60 -1.19
N ASP A 43 0.70 3.61 -0.73
CA ASP A 43 2.13 3.75 -0.42
C ASP A 43 2.93 4.11 -1.67
N ASP A 44 2.68 3.45 -2.80
CA ASP A 44 3.32 3.77 -4.07
C ASP A 44 3.04 5.22 -4.50
N ALA A 45 1.77 5.65 -4.41
CA ALA A 45 1.36 7.02 -4.72
C ALA A 45 2.03 8.05 -3.79
N ILE A 46 2.00 7.82 -2.47
CA ILE A 46 2.61 8.70 -1.47
C ILE A 46 4.13 8.77 -1.65
N SER A 47 4.78 7.62 -1.93
CA SER A 47 6.23 7.56 -2.17
C SER A 47 6.65 8.41 -3.35
N ASN A 48 5.92 8.32 -4.46
CA ASN A 48 6.17 9.13 -5.65
C ASN A 48 6.04 10.63 -5.36
N LEU A 49 4.95 11.04 -4.71
CA LEU A 49 4.71 12.44 -4.34
C LEU A 49 5.78 12.98 -3.39
N ARG A 50 6.20 12.20 -2.39
CA ARG A 50 7.24 12.63 -1.43
C ARG A 50 8.61 12.76 -2.07
N ALA A 51 8.98 11.81 -2.93
CA ALA A 51 10.26 11.84 -3.63
C ALA A 51 10.39 13.05 -4.58
N ASN A 52 9.27 13.63 -5.00
CA ASN A 52 9.20 14.73 -5.94
C ASN A 52 8.48 15.97 -5.36
N SER A 53 8.46 16.12 -4.04
CA SER A 53 7.70 17.17 -3.34
C SER A 53 8.11 18.61 -3.68
N ASP A 54 9.32 18.80 -4.21
CA ASP A 54 9.84 20.08 -4.63
C ASP A 54 9.41 20.49 -6.06
N ASP A 55 8.75 19.61 -6.80
CA ASP A 55 8.24 19.89 -8.13
C ASP A 55 6.89 20.63 -8.05
N PRO A 56 6.83 21.95 -8.41
CA PRO A 56 5.62 22.75 -8.25
C PRO A 56 4.50 22.38 -9.23
N ASP A 57 4.81 21.61 -10.27
CA ASP A 57 3.84 21.21 -11.30
C ASP A 57 3.01 19.99 -10.84
N LEU A 58 3.41 19.32 -9.75
CA LEU A 58 2.71 18.15 -9.25
C LEU A 58 1.52 18.52 -8.36
N SER A 59 0.47 17.74 -8.45
CA SER A 59 -0.61 17.81 -7.48
C SER A 59 -0.35 16.86 -6.32
N MET A 60 -0.08 17.42 -5.15
CA MET A 60 0.18 16.66 -3.92
C MET A 60 -1.10 16.01 -3.38
N THR A 61 -1.81 15.29 -4.25
CA THR A 61 -3.11 14.68 -3.93
C THR A 61 -3.14 13.21 -4.33
N VAL A 62 -3.63 12.38 -3.41
CA VAL A 62 -3.98 10.98 -3.65
C VAL A 62 -5.49 10.82 -3.47
N VAL A 63 -6.17 10.28 -4.46
CA VAL A 63 -7.61 9.99 -4.42
C VAL A 63 -7.81 8.48 -4.50
N LEU A 64 -8.49 7.92 -3.53
CA LEU A 64 -8.94 6.52 -3.55
C LEU A 64 -10.44 6.52 -3.78
N SER A 65 -10.91 5.93 -4.87
CA SER A 65 -12.33 5.76 -5.12
C SER A 65 -12.73 4.28 -4.99
N PHE A 66 -13.93 4.08 -4.46
CA PHE A 66 -14.54 2.78 -4.26
C PHE A 66 -15.93 2.83 -4.88
N GLU A 67 -16.18 2.03 -5.92
CA GLU A 67 -17.47 1.95 -6.60
C GLU A 67 -18.10 0.59 -6.33
N ASP A 68 -19.35 0.63 -5.84
CA ASP A 68 -20.17 -0.55 -5.59
C ASP A 68 -20.73 -1.11 -6.89
N LEU A 69 -20.23 -2.27 -7.30
CA LEU A 69 -20.73 -3.01 -8.47
C LEU A 69 -21.68 -4.17 -8.07
N GLY A 70 -22.03 -4.28 -6.78
CA GLY A 70 -22.85 -5.34 -6.22
C GLY A 70 -22.06 -6.58 -5.84
N ASP A 71 -21.56 -7.34 -6.80
CA ASP A 71 -20.74 -8.55 -6.59
C ASP A 71 -19.24 -8.27 -6.37
N ALA A 72 -18.82 -7.04 -6.67
CA ALA A 72 -17.45 -6.58 -6.55
C ALA A 72 -17.42 -5.10 -6.19
N VAL A 73 -16.23 -4.62 -5.86
CA VAL A 73 -15.92 -3.20 -5.69
C VAL A 73 -14.84 -2.84 -6.70
N GLU A 74 -15.05 -1.78 -7.46
CA GLU A 74 -13.98 -1.18 -8.25
C GLU A 74 -13.20 -0.22 -7.34
N ILE A 75 -11.93 -0.51 -7.17
CA ILE A 75 -10.99 0.31 -6.39
C ILE A 75 -10.11 1.05 -7.38
N CYS A 76 -10.10 2.37 -7.32
CA CYS A 76 -9.20 3.17 -8.14
C CYS A 76 -8.37 4.09 -7.24
N VAL A 77 -7.05 4.06 -7.40
CA VAL A 77 -6.12 4.97 -6.72
C VAL A 77 -5.49 5.87 -7.77
N VAL A 78 -5.68 7.18 -7.58
CA VAL A 78 -5.17 8.21 -8.49
C VAL A 78 -4.23 9.13 -7.73
N ASP A 79 -3.04 9.37 -8.26
CA ASP A 79 -2.09 10.37 -7.78
C ASP A 79 -1.81 11.45 -8.83
N GLY A 80 -1.42 12.62 -8.35
CA GLY A 80 -0.97 13.75 -9.19
C GLY A 80 0.55 13.84 -9.26
N GLY A 81 1.25 12.72 -9.19
CA GLY A 81 2.72 12.64 -9.22
C GLY A 81 3.32 12.69 -10.62
N THR A 82 4.53 12.17 -10.75
CA THR A 82 5.32 12.24 -12.01
C THR A 82 4.84 11.27 -13.11
N GLY A 83 3.94 10.35 -12.77
CA GLY A 83 3.62 9.19 -13.60
C GLY A 83 4.71 8.10 -13.55
N ILE A 84 4.41 6.94 -14.13
CA ILE A 84 5.34 5.81 -14.22
C ILE A 84 6.09 5.89 -15.54
N ALA A 85 7.40 6.14 -15.49
CA ALA A 85 8.23 6.25 -16.70
C ALA A 85 8.41 4.90 -17.39
N ASP A 86 8.62 3.83 -16.63
CA ASP A 86 8.82 2.47 -17.13
C ASP A 86 7.80 1.51 -16.49
N LEU A 87 6.72 1.23 -17.24
CA LEU A 87 5.68 0.29 -16.84
C LEU A 87 6.18 -1.17 -16.82
N GLY A 88 7.18 -1.50 -17.64
CA GLY A 88 7.79 -2.81 -17.65
C GLY A 88 8.49 -3.12 -16.33
N SER A 89 9.38 -2.25 -15.89
CA SER A 89 10.04 -2.36 -14.59
C SER A 89 9.04 -2.32 -13.44
N ALA A 90 8.01 -1.45 -13.49
CA ALA A 90 6.98 -1.36 -12.46
C ALA A 90 6.19 -2.67 -12.28
N LEU A 91 5.95 -3.41 -13.37
CA LEU A 91 5.23 -4.69 -13.36
C LEU A 91 6.13 -5.90 -13.21
N THR A 92 7.44 -5.78 -13.40
CA THR A 92 8.38 -6.89 -13.18
C THR A 92 8.46 -7.22 -11.68
N ILE A 93 8.24 -8.48 -11.33
CA ILE A 93 8.28 -8.96 -9.95
C ILE A 93 9.72 -8.84 -9.41
N ALA A 94 9.86 -8.31 -8.20
CA ALA A 94 11.13 -8.06 -7.52
C ALA A 94 12.10 -7.15 -8.30
N CYS A 95 11.63 -6.37 -9.28
CA CYS A 95 12.45 -5.35 -9.92
C CYS A 95 12.76 -4.23 -8.92
N ARG A 96 14.04 -3.92 -8.79
CA ARG A 96 14.56 -2.87 -7.89
C ARG A 96 15.19 -1.71 -8.65
N ASP A 97 14.98 -1.62 -9.96
CA ASP A 97 15.62 -0.62 -10.83
C ASP A 97 15.03 0.79 -10.68
N GLY A 98 13.92 0.92 -9.96
CA GLY A 98 13.31 2.21 -9.61
C GLY A 98 13.94 2.87 -8.38
N ALA A 99 13.57 4.13 -8.12
CA ALA A 99 13.95 4.82 -6.89
C ALA A 99 13.44 4.02 -5.67
N GLN A 100 14.38 3.47 -4.92
CA GLN A 100 14.05 2.78 -3.68
C GLN A 100 13.65 3.82 -2.65
N THR A 101 12.42 3.77 -2.18
CA THR A 101 11.94 4.56 -1.07
C THR A 101 11.65 3.64 0.11
N PRO A 102 11.67 4.15 1.35
CA PRO A 102 11.35 3.33 2.53
C PRO A 102 9.94 2.69 2.52
N LEU A 103 9.08 3.07 1.58
CA LEU A 103 7.75 2.47 1.38
C LEU A 103 7.67 1.55 0.14
N ASN A 104 8.75 1.47 -0.65
CA ASN A 104 8.83 0.62 -1.85
C ASN A 104 10.22 -0.04 -1.96
N GLU A 105 10.58 -0.85 -0.96
CA GLU A 105 11.92 -1.44 -0.85
C GLU A 105 12.13 -2.69 -1.71
N HIS A 106 11.06 -3.40 -2.06
CA HIS A 106 11.17 -4.77 -2.58
C HIS A 106 10.62 -4.97 -3.99
N GLY A 107 9.98 -3.96 -4.58
CA GLY A 107 9.39 -4.05 -5.91
C GLY A 107 8.23 -5.05 -6.03
N PHE A 108 7.55 -5.38 -4.92
CA PHE A 108 6.42 -6.32 -4.89
C PHE A 108 5.06 -5.62 -4.68
N GLY A 109 5.01 -4.45 -4.04
CA GLY A 109 3.79 -3.82 -3.52
C GLY A 109 2.66 -3.76 -4.54
N LEU A 110 2.88 -3.14 -5.69
CA LEU A 110 1.89 -3.05 -6.77
C LEU A 110 1.35 -4.44 -7.19
N LYS A 111 2.24 -5.40 -7.44
CA LYS A 111 1.86 -6.75 -7.88
C LYS A 111 1.09 -7.51 -6.81
N HIS A 112 1.51 -7.37 -5.54
CA HIS A 112 0.79 -7.91 -4.40
C HIS A 112 -0.62 -7.32 -4.29
N ALA A 113 -0.76 -6.01 -4.45
CA ALA A 113 -2.04 -5.34 -4.37
C ALA A 113 -3.01 -5.82 -5.46
N LEU A 114 -2.55 -5.85 -6.72
CA LEU A 114 -3.35 -6.33 -7.85
C LEU A 114 -3.76 -7.79 -7.66
N ALA A 115 -2.81 -8.68 -7.37
CA ALA A 115 -3.05 -10.11 -7.20
C ALA A 115 -3.93 -10.42 -5.98
N SER A 116 -3.77 -9.67 -4.88
CA SER A 116 -4.58 -9.86 -3.69
C SER A 116 -6.03 -9.43 -3.87
N CYS A 117 -6.28 -8.42 -4.69
CA CYS A 117 -7.65 -8.03 -5.03
C CYS A 117 -8.32 -9.08 -5.90
N ASP A 118 -7.67 -9.49 -7.00
CA ASP A 118 -8.21 -10.51 -7.90
C ASP A 118 -7.06 -11.22 -8.62
N SER A 119 -6.79 -12.47 -8.26
CA SER A 119 -5.82 -13.35 -8.91
C SER A 119 -6.48 -14.37 -9.85
N SER A 120 -7.76 -14.23 -10.16
CA SER A 120 -8.48 -15.14 -11.06
C SER A 120 -8.01 -14.98 -12.52
N PRO A 121 -8.28 -15.98 -13.40
CA PRO A 121 -8.03 -15.82 -14.83
C PRO A 121 -8.80 -14.66 -15.47
N ASP A 122 -9.94 -14.29 -14.88
CA ASP A 122 -10.80 -13.19 -15.33
C ASP A 122 -10.52 -11.88 -14.60
N GLN A 123 -9.33 -11.75 -14.00
CA GLN A 123 -8.88 -10.55 -13.30
C GLN A 123 -9.09 -9.29 -14.12
N ARG A 124 -9.49 -8.22 -13.46
CA ARG A 124 -9.76 -6.94 -14.10
C ARG A 124 -9.02 -5.83 -13.36
N TRP A 125 -7.99 -5.32 -14.00
CA TRP A 125 -7.27 -4.16 -13.55
C TRP A 125 -6.68 -3.39 -14.73
N SER A 126 -6.40 -2.12 -14.52
CA SER A 126 -5.67 -1.28 -15.46
C SER A 126 -4.77 -0.29 -14.73
N ILE A 127 -3.68 0.08 -15.38
CA ILE A 127 -2.81 1.15 -14.96
C ILE A 127 -2.75 2.15 -16.09
N ARG A 128 -3.24 3.36 -15.84
CA ARG A 128 -3.11 4.51 -16.73
C ARG A 128 -2.10 5.47 -16.13
N THR A 129 -1.15 5.91 -16.93
CA THR A 129 -0.10 6.81 -16.45
C THR A 129 0.26 7.84 -17.49
N ARG A 130 0.64 9.01 -17.01
CA ARG A 130 1.03 10.15 -17.84
C ARG A 130 2.21 10.87 -17.20
N THR A 131 3.35 10.82 -17.85
CA THR A 131 4.55 11.57 -17.47
C THR A 131 4.55 12.97 -18.10
N LYS A 132 5.53 13.84 -17.76
CA LYS A 132 5.71 15.13 -18.42
C LYS A 132 5.96 14.96 -19.93
N ALA A 133 6.67 13.91 -20.33
CA ALA A 133 6.90 13.61 -21.75
C ALA A 133 5.60 13.19 -22.46
N ASP A 134 4.78 12.35 -21.81
CA ASP A 134 3.48 11.96 -22.33
C ASP A 134 2.54 13.18 -22.43
N ALA A 135 2.58 14.07 -21.43
CA ALA A 135 1.78 15.29 -21.43
C ALA A 135 2.17 16.23 -22.58
N ALA A 136 3.47 16.38 -22.85
CA ALA A 136 3.97 17.17 -23.97
C ALA A 136 3.59 16.57 -25.34
N ALA A 137 3.43 15.24 -25.40
CA ALA A 137 2.98 14.52 -26.60
C ALA A 137 1.44 14.38 -26.68
N GLU A 138 0.69 15.03 -25.78
CA GLU A 138 -0.78 14.96 -25.67
C GLU A 138 -1.34 13.52 -25.63
N GLN A 139 -0.65 12.62 -24.93
CA GLN A 139 -0.99 11.22 -24.81
C GLN A 139 -0.95 10.73 -23.36
N TYR A 140 -1.47 9.54 -23.13
CA TYR A 140 -1.26 8.74 -21.93
C TYR A 140 -0.93 7.30 -22.30
N ARG A 141 -0.40 6.54 -21.34
CA ARG A 141 -0.09 5.12 -21.50
C ARG A 141 -0.99 4.27 -20.62
N GLU A 142 -1.36 3.10 -21.12
CA GLU A 142 -2.18 2.16 -20.40
C GLU A 142 -1.65 0.73 -20.56
N VAL A 143 -1.74 -0.02 -19.48
CA VAL A 143 -1.58 -1.46 -19.44
C VAL A 143 -2.75 -2.06 -18.70
N THR A 144 -3.23 -3.24 -19.14
CA THR A 144 -4.43 -3.88 -18.59
C THR A 144 -4.18 -5.35 -18.28
N ALA A 145 -5.04 -5.91 -17.42
CA ALA A 145 -5.12 -7.35 -17.20
C ALA A 145 -5.27 -8.14 -18.53
N PRO A 146 -4.92 -9.44 -18.54
CA PRO A 146 -4.36 -10.21 -17.43
C PRO A 146 -2.87 -9.97 -17.19
N TYR A 147 -2.40 -10.26 -15.97
CA TYR A 147 -0.97 -10.27 -15.68
C TYR A 147 -0.34 -11.50 -16.32
N THR A 148 0.63 -11.29 -17.21
CA THR A 148 1.38 -12.35 -17.89
C THR A 148 2.88 -12.10 -17.80
N MET A 149 3.69 -13.15 -17.80
CA MET A 149 5.14 -13.03 -17.76
C MET A 149 5.80 -13.11 -19.15
N GLY A 150 5.05 -13.53 -20.17
CA GLY A 150 5.59 -13.72 -21.53
C GLY A 150 6.69 -14.78 -21.60
N THR A 151 6.66 -15.77 -20.70
CA THR A 151 7.72 -16.78 -20.57
C THR A 151 7.50 -18.03 -21.42
N SER A 152 6.32 -18.17 -22.04
CA SER A 152 5.95 -19.25 -22.93
C SER A 152 5.27 -18.75 -24.19
N GLU A 153 5.18 -19.59 -25.23
CA GLU A 153 4.45 -19.22 -26.46
C GLU A 153 2.96 -18.99 -26.23
N GLU A 154 2.38 -19.63 -25.20
CA GLU A 154 0.98 -19.47 -24.80
C GLU A 154 0.77 -18.21 -23.92
N ASP A 155 1.81 -17.79 -23.22
CA ASP A 155 1.79 -16.67 -22.28
C ASP A 155 2.27 -15.39 -23.00
N GLN A 156 1.38 -14.76 -23.73
CA GLN A 156 1.69 -13.54 -24.50
C GLN A 156 2.23 -12.43 -23.58
N PRO A 157 3.29 -11.72 -23.98
CA PRO A 157 3.82 -10.63 -23.17
C PRO A 157 2.78 -9.51 -23.04
N MET A 158 2.76 -8.88 -21.86
CA MET A 158 1.95 -7.68 -21.62
C MET A 158 2.36 -6.56 -22.57
N LYS A 159 1.39 -5.75 -22.97
CA LYS A 159 1.62 -4.64 -23.90
C LYS A 159 1.23 -3.32 -23.24
N VAL A 160 2.03 -2.31 -23.47
CA VAL A 160 1.71 -0.92 -23.14
C VAL A 160 1.08 -0.27 -24.37
N PHE A 161 -0.08 0.31 -24.20
CA PHE A 161 -0.78 1.02 -25.26
C PHE A 161 -0.67 2.53 -25.04
N PHE A 162 -0.56 3.27 -26.12
CA PHE A 162 -0.52 4.73 -26.12
C PHE A 162 -1.83 5.25 -26.71
N TYR A 163 -2.46 6.16 -26.00
CA TYR A 163 -3.73 6.76 -26.39
C TYR A 163 -3.66 8.28 -26.38
N PRO A 164 -4.38 8.98 -27.23
CA PRO A 164 -4.44 10.42 -27.22
C PRO A 164 -5.18 10.96 -25.99
N GLY A 165 -4.79 12.16 -25.56
CA GLY A 165 -5.43 12.88 -24.46
C GLY A 165 -4.87 12.59 -23.08
N ALA A 166 -5.68 12.79 -22.05
CA ALA A 166 -5.27 12.67 -20.65
C ALA A 166 -5.68 11.35 -19.97
N GLY A 167 -6.41 10.46 -20.65
CA GLY A 167 -6.81 9.17 -20.08
C GLY A 167 -7.76 9.25 -18.88
N GLY A 168 -8.50 10.34 -18.72
CA GLY A 168 -9.35 10.58 -17.56
C GLY A 168 -8.59 10.93 -16.28
N LEU A 169 -7.26 11.13 -16.35
CA LEU A 169 -6.48 11.62 -15.23
C LEU A 169 -6.86 13.08 -14.93
N PRO A 170 -7.18 13.44 -13.68
CA PRO A 170 -7.59 14.78 -13.31
C PRO A 170 -6.42 15.76 -13.25
N TYR A 171 -5.20 15.28 -13.39
CA TYR A 171 -3.95 16.06 -13.30
C TYR A 171 -3.19 16.01 -14.61
N GLN A 172 -2.25 16.95 -14.78
CA GLN A 172 -1.42 17.00 -15.98
C GLN A 172 -0.50 15.78 -16.10
N THR A 173 0.01 15.31 -14.97
CA THR A 173 0.80 14.10 -14.83
C THR A 173 0.26 13.26 -13.68
N GLY A 174 0.60 11.98 -13.63
CA GLY A 174 0.22 11.10 -12.53
C GLY A 174 -0.12 9.69 -12.99
N THR A 175 -0.68 8.93 -12.08
CA THR A 175 -1.05 7.54 -12.32
C THR A 175 -2.45 7.26 -11.77
N ALA A 176 -3.23 6.44 -12.48
CA ALA A 176 -4.46 5.85 -12.01
C ALA A 176 -4.33 4.32 -12.09
N ILE A 177 -4.46 3.65 -10.95
CA ILE A 177 -4.48 2.20 -10.84
C ILE A 177 -5.88 1.80 -10.46
N THR A 178 -6.54 1.06 -11.35
CA THR A 178 -7.90 0.55 -11.13
C THR A 178 -7.85 -0.96 -11.00
N VAL A 179 -8.51 -1.52 -9.99
CA VAL A 179 -8.63 -2.97 -9.80
C VAL A 179 -10.04 -3.33 -9.34
N ARG A 180 -10.59 -4.38 -9.90
CA ARG A 180 -11.87 -4.95 -9.47
C ARG A 180 -11.60 -5.98 -8.38
N CYS A 181 -12.15 -5.74 -7.19
CA CYS A 181 -12.02 -6.59 -6.03
C CYS A 181 -13.36 -7.29 -5.75
N PRO A 182 -13.45 -8.63 -5.74
CA PRO A 182 -14.67 -9.31 -5.36
C PRO A 182 -15.20 -8.83 -4.01
N MET A 183 -16.52 -8.66 -3.86
CA MET A 183 -17.11 -8.14 -2.63
C MET A 183 -16.73 -9.00 -1.41
N ALA A 184 -16.64 -10.32 -1.57
CA ALA A 184 -16.21 -11.23 -0.50
C ALA A 184 -14.77 -10.91 -0.01
N LYS A 185 -13.86 -10.54 -0.91
CA LYS A 185 -12.51 -10.10 -0.56
C LYS A 185 -12.53 -8.70 0.04
N PHE A 186 -13.30 -7.76 -0.53
CA PHE A 186 -13.43 -6.41 0.01
C PHE A 186 -13.98 -6.40 1.44
N GLN A 187 -14.88 -7.32 1.79
CA GLN A 187 -15.38 -7.46 3.17
C GLN A 187 -14.29 -7.74 4.21
N THR A 188 -13.11 -8.20 3.78
CA THR A 188 -11.97 -8.43 4.69
C THR A 188 -11.30 -7.14 5.19
N VAL A 189 -11.69 -5.96 4.69
CA VAL A 189 -11.23 -4.66 5.26
C VAL A 189 -11.68 -4.49 6.70
N LYS A 190 -12.69 -5.22 7.12
CA LYS A 190 -13.24 -5.17 8.45
C LYS A 190 -12.40 -6.03 9.41
N PRO A 191 -11.91 -5.47 10.52
CA PRO A 191 -11.06 -6.21 11.45
C PRO A 191 -11.81 -7.23 12.31
N ASP A 192 -13.14 -7.11 12.45
CA ASP A 192 -13.92 -8.01 13.30
C ASP A 192 -14.79 -8.97 12.48
N ARG A 193 -14.47 -10.27 12.58
CA ARG A 193 -15.21 -11.35 11.92
C ARG A 193 -16.62 -11.59 12.51
N LYS A 194 -16.93 -11.02 13.68
CA LYS A 194 -18.17 -11.28 14.40
C LYS A 194 -19.34 -10.40 14.01
N ALA A 195 -19.12 -9.31 13.32
CA ALA A 195 -20.24 -8.45 12.93
C ALA A 195 -20.89 -8.97 11.66
N ALA A 196 -22.22 -8.98 11.67
CA ALA A 196 -23.06 -9.24 10.51
C ALA A 196 -22.58 -8.49 9.27
N GLN A 197 -22.94 -9.00 8.09
CA GLN A 197 -22.64 -8.39 6.78
C GLN A 197 -22.74 -6.87 6.87
N SER A 198 -21.61 -6.20 6.73
CA SER A 198 -21.60 -4.76 6.63
C SER A 198 -21.94 -4.39 5.20
N ASP A 199 -22.84 -3.45 5.01
CA ASP A 199 -23.09 -2.88 3.70
C ASP A 199 -21.85 -2.13 3.18
N PHE A 200 -21.86 -1.82 1.90
CA PHE A 200 -20.73 -1.16 1.23
C PHE A 200 -20.32 0.14 1.91
N HIS A 201 -21.28 0.97 2.33
CA HIS A 201 -20.98 2.24 3.02
C HIS A 201 -20.18 2.01 4.32
N HIS A 202 -20.58 1.01 5.12
CA HIS A 202 -19.84 0.68 6.34
C HIS A 202 -18.44 0.14 6.05
N LEU A 203 -18.25 -0.63 4.97
CA LEU A 203 -16.93 -1.12 4.57
C LEU A 203 -16.00 0.04 4.17
N VAL A 204 -16.49 0.99 3.36
CA VAL A 204 -15.72 2.18 2.99
C VAL A 204 -15.39 3.03 4.23
N LYS A 205 -16.30 3.13 5.19
CA LYS A 205 -16.01 3.81 6.46
C LYS A 205 -14.87 3.16 7.24
N TYR A 206 -14.79 1.83 7.28
CA TYR A 206 -13.63 1.14 7.88
C TYR A 206 -12.34 1.48 7.14
N VAL A 207 -12.34 1.46 5.83
CA VAL A 207 -11.17 1.87 5.03
C VAL A 207 -10.76 3.30 5.37
N ILE A 208 -11.70 4.23 5.44
CA ILE A 208 -11.43 5.63 5.84
C ILE A 208 -10.76 5.71 7.21
N GLU A 209 -11.28 4.99 8.21
CA GLU A 209 -10.72 4.98 9.57
C GLU A 209 -9.30 4.39 9.59
N GLU A 210 -9.06 3.28 8.88
CA GLU A 210 -7.74 2.67 8.74
C GLU A 210 -6.74 3.60 8.06
N LEU A 211 -7.08 4.19 6.92
CA LEU A 211 -6.21 5.12 6.20
C LEU A 211 -5.86 6.35 7.05
N ARG A 212 -6.83 6.92 7.77
CA ARG A 212 -6.61 8.04 8.69
C ARG A 212 -5.65 7.70 9.82
N TYR A 213 -5.68 6.44 10.27
CA TYR A 213 -4.79 5.93 11.30
C TYR A 213 -3.40 5.62 10.73
N ILE A 214 -3.33 4.81 9.67
CA ILE A 214 -2.06 4.36 9.07
C ILE A 214 -1.25 5.57 8.59
N TYR A 215 -1.88 6.51 7.90
CA TYR A 215 -1.22 7.69 7.33
C TYR A 215 -1.31 8.94 8.21
N ALA A 216 -1.60 8.81 9.50
CA ALA A 216 -1.77 9.98 10.37
C ALA A 216 -0.55 10.91 10.39
N GLY A 217 0.68 10.37 10.36
CA GLY A 217 1.90 11.17 10.27
C GLY A 217 2.06 11.82 8.89
N VAL A 218 1.79 11.11 7.81
CA VAL A 218 1.82 11.67 6.44
C VAL A 218 0.85 12.83 6.33
N LEU A 219 -0.39 12.64 6.79
CA LEU A 219 -1.46 13.65 6.74
C LEU A 219 -1.19 14.87 7.66
N ALA A 220 -0.40 14.70 8.72
CA ALA A 220 -0.08 15.77 9.66
C ALA A 220 1.16 16.57 9.26
N ASP A 221 2.17 15.90 8.72
CA ASP A 221 3.54 16.43 8.61
C ASP A 221 3.94 16.75 7.17
N THR A 222 3.05 16.48 6.19
CA THR A 222 3.31 16.76 4.77
C THR A 222 2.21 17.61 4.14
N ASN A 223 2.46 18.11 2.93
CA ASN A 223 1.46 18.81 2.12
C ASN A 223 0.58 17.84 1.29
N ILE A 224 0.69 16.52 1.52
CA ILE A 224 -0.11 15.53 0.81
C ILE A 224 -1.55 15.54 1.33
N THR A 225 -2.49 15.70 0.39
CA THR A 225 -3.91 15.56 0.63
C THR A 225 -4.38 14.18 0.18
N MET A 226 -5.03 13.44 1.07
CA MET A 226 -5.69 12.18 0.71
C MET A 226 -7.21 12.35 0.73
N LYS A 227 -7.88 11.81 -0.29
CA LYS A 227 -9.34 11.81 -0.41
C LYS A 227 -9.83 10.40 -0.63
N VAL A 228 -10.97 10.08 -0.05
CA VAL A 228 -11.72 8.86 -0.37
C VAL A 228 -13.04 9.26 -1.02
N VAL A 229 -13.33 8.65 -2.14
CA VAL A 229 -14.58 8.83 -2.89
C VAL A 229 -15.35 7.52 -2.85
N GLU A 230 -16.57 7.58 -2.32
CA GLU A 230 -17.51 6.48 -2.28
C GLU A 230 -18.52 6.68 -3.39
N ILE A 231 -18.72 5.65 -4.23
CA ILE A 231 -19.65 5.68 -5.35
C ILE A 231 -20.62 4.50 -5.21
N SER A 232 -21.92 4.79 -5.04
CA SER A 232 -22.93 3.74 -4.93
C SER A 232 -24.27 4.24 -5.50
N GLY A 233 -24.91 3.43 -6.34
CA GLY A 233 -26.20 3.76 -6.96
C GLY A 233 -26.16 5.07 -7.75
N GLY A 234 -25.03 5.42 -8.36
CA GLY A 234 -24.84 6.67 -9.12
C GLY A 234 -24.66 7.92 -8.24
N THR A 235 -24.53 7.74 -6.93
CA THR A 235 -24.23 8.83 -5.98
C THR A 235 -22.78 8.79 -5.59
N GLU A 236 -22.13 9.95 -5.65
CA GLU A 236 -20.74 10.13 -5.24
C GLU A 236 -20.65 10.92 -3.95
N LYS A 237 -19.80 10.45 -3.03
CA LYS A 237 -19.51 11.12 -1.77
C LYS A 237 -18.02 11.19 -1.52
N CYS A 238 -17.49 12.41 -1.39
CA CYS A 238 -16.07 12.65 -1.19
C CYS A 238 -15.76 12.96 0.27
N HIS A 239 -14.71 12.32 0.80
CA HIS A 239 -14.20 12.49 2.15
C HIS A 239 -12.72 12.93 2.08
N VAL A 240 -12.41 14.12 2.56
CA VAL A 240 -11.02 14.55 2.76
C VAL A 240 -10.53 13.94 4.07
N LEU A 241 -9.47 13.15 4.00
CA LEU A 241 -8.92 12.49 5.17
C LEU A 241 -8.19 13.49 6.07
N LYS A 242 -8.49 13.39 7.37
CA LYS A 242 -7.76 14.10 8.43
C LYS A 242 -7.03 13.08 9.29
N PRO A 243 -5.82 13.40 9.79
CA PRO A 243 -5.05 12.47 10.60
C PRO A 243 -5.86 12.02 11.83
N LEU A 244 -5.85 10.73 12.10
CA LEU A 244 -6.37 10.19 13.34
C LEU A 244 -5.22 10.13 14.35
N GLN A 245 -5.23 11.02 15.33
CA GLN A 245 -4.24 11.07 16.40
C GLN A 245 -4.89 10.72 17.72
N PRO A 246 -4.15 10.08 18.65
CA PRO A 246 -4.68 9.77 19.96
C PRO A 246 -4.96 11.05 20.77
N THR A 247 -6.07 11.07 21.49
CA THR A 247 -6.32 12.09 22.51
C THR A 247 -5.69 11.62 23.82
N TRP A 248 -4.68 12.35 24.26
CA TRP A 248 -3.94 12.05 25.48
C TRP A 248 -4.66 12.56 26.72
N GLU A 249 -4.46 11.88 27.83
CA GLU A 249 -4.82 12.40 29.14
C GLU A 249 -3.94 13.59 29.49
N ASP A 250 -4.52 14.67 29.99
CA ASP A 250 -3.81 15.92 30.27
C ASP A 250 -2.61 15.71 31.19
N GLY A 251 -1.48 16.28 30.80
CA GLY A 251 -0.21 16.22 31.53
C GLY A 251 0.52 14.87 31.49
N THR A 252 -0.05 13.82 30.90
CA THR A 252 0.61 12.49 30.84
C THR A 252 1.52 12.34 29.64
N MET A 253 1.25 13.06 28.55
CA MET A 253 2.00 12.93 27.30
C MET A 253 3.41 13.51 27.44
N LYS A 254 4.40 12.68 27.13
CA LYS A 254 5.81 13.06 27.05
C LYS A 254 6.29 12.89 25.61
N ARG A 255 7.31 13.67 25.24
CA ARG A 255 7.94 13.61 23.92
C ARG A 255 9.43 13.48 24.08
N LEU A 256 10.02 12.61 23.25
CA LEU A 256 11.45 12.58 22.95
C LEU A 256 11.56 12.82 21.45
N GLU A 257 12.20 13.88 21.05
CA GLU A 257 12.31 14.27 19.66
C GLU A 257 13.78 14.31 19.22
N ASN A 258 14.01 13.97 17.96
CA ASN A 258 15.34 14.00 17.35
C ASN A 258 16.39 13.18 18.10
N VAL A 259 16.02 12.03 18.65
CA VAL A 259 16.99 11.11 19.28
C VAL A 259 17.74 10.38 18.17
N PRO A 260 19.05 10.69 17.97
CA PRO A 260 19.82 9.99 16.97
C PRO A 260 20.12 8.56 17.44
N TYR A 261 19.98 7.61 16.54
CA TYR A 261 20.34 6.22 16.75
C TYR A 261 21.28 5.75 15.64
N ASP A 262 22.47 5.29 16.03
CA ASP A 262 23.47 4.80 15.08
C ASP A 262 23.24 3.31 14.80
N LEU A 263 23.02 2.99 13.52
CA LEU A 263 22.83 1.63 13.03
C LEU A 263 24.14 0.98 12.52
N GLY A 264 25.30 1.60 12.79
CA GLY A 264 26.59 1.06 12.34
C GLY A 264 26.91 1.28 10.84
N GLY A 265 26.18 2.17 10.19
CA GLY A 265 26.35 2.54 8.77
C GLY A 265 25.32 3.56 8.29
N GLY A 266 24.44 3.99 9.17
CA GLY A 266 23.45 5.02 8.94
C GLY A 266 22.88 5.55 10.24
N GLN A 267 22.34 6.76 10.20
CA GLN A 267 21.67 7.36 11.35
C GLN A 267 20.15 7.28 11.18
N LEU A 268 19.48 6.79 12.21
CA LEU A 268 18.03 6.84 12.36
C LEU A 268 17.66 7.95 13.34
N THR A 269 16.71 8.78 13.00
CA THR A 269 16.14 9.75 13.94
C THR A 269 14.86 9.19 14.52
N ILE A 270 14.81 9.03 15.83
CA ILE A 270 13.66 8.50 16.55
C ILE A 270 12.88 9.65 17.17
N HIS A 271 11.58 9.66 16.93
CA HIS A 271 10.61 10.48 17.63
C HIS A 271 9.71 9.57 18.46
N CYS A 272 9.66 9.78 19.76
CA CYS A 272 8.85 8.97 20.65
C CYS A 272 7.81 9.84 21.37
N ARG A 273 6.56 9.38 21.41
CA ARG A 273 5.49 9.98 22.23
C ARG A 273 4.92 8.88 23.11
N TYR A 274 4.79 9.12 24.40
CA TYR A 274 4.24 8.15 25.34
C TYR A 274 3.41 8.84 26.42
N GLY A 275 2.45 8.13 26.96
CA GLY A 275 1.53 8.65 27.96
C GLY A 275 0.24 7.83 28.02
N ASN A 276 -0.73 8.31 28.75
CA ASN A 276 -2.05 7.70 28.82
C ASN A 276 -2.98 8.32 27.76
N ILE A 277 -3.72 7.48 27.03
CA ILE A 277 -4.76 7.92 26.10
C ILE A 277 -6.13 7.83 26.76
N LEU A 278 -6.99 8.80 26.47
CA LEU A 278 -8.35 8.83 27.02
C LEU A 278 -9.20 7.69 26.40
N PRO A 279 -10.02 6.99 27.22
CA PRO A 279 -10.91 5.93 26.74
C PRO A 279 -12.16 6.49 26.06
N THR A 280 -11.98 7.24 24.98
CA THR A 280 -13.04 7.89 24.22
C THR A 280 -13.34 7.15 22.91
N LYS A 281 -14.53 7.40 22.33
CA LYS A 281 -14.87 6.83 21.02
C LYS A 281 -13.91 7.25 19.91
N SER A 282 -13.36 8.46 19.98
CA SER A 282 -12.35 8.95 19.03
C SER A 282 -11.03 8.20 19.12
N ASN A 283 -10.75 7.59 20.26
CA ASN A 283 -9.57 6.77 20.50
C ASN A 283 -9.85 5.26 20.34
N ALA A 284 -10.99 4.86 19.80
CA ALA A 284 -11.40 3.45 19.77
C ALA A 284 -10.39 2.52 19.07
N ILE A 285 -9.65 3.04 18.08
CA ILE A 285 -8.61 2.29 17.40
C ILE A 285 -7.38 2.07 18.29
N TYR A 286 -7.11 2.98 19.24
CA TYR A 286 -5.98 2.91 20.17
C TYR A 286 -6.36 2.25 21.50
N TYR A 287 -7.67 2.28 21.86
CA TYR A 287 -8.14 1.85 23.16
C TYR A 287 -9.29 0.85 23.02
N LYS A 288 -9.00 -0.42 23.30
CA LYS A 288 -10.00 -1.51 23.25
C LYS A 288 -10.52 -1.93 24.63
N GLY A 289 -10.21 -1.18 25.67
CA GLY A 289 -10.68 -1.45 27.04
C GLY A 289 -10.05 -2.67 27.70
N ASN A 290 -8.97 -3.20 27.14
CA ASN A 290 -8.22 -4.33 27.70
C ASN A 290 -6.72 -4.14 27.46
N MET A 291 -5.91 -4.98 28.11
CA MET A 291 -4.44 -4.90 27.99
C MET A 291 -3.92 -5.20 26.58
N THR A 292 -4.75 -5.75 25.70
CA THR A 292 -4.35 -6.04 24.31
C THR A 292 -4.28 -4.81 23.43
N SER A 293 -4.74 -3.66 23.90
CA SER A 293 -4.64 -2.38 23.22
C SER A 293 -3.55 -1.45 23.76
N SER A 294 -2.93 -1.84 24.89
CA SER A 294 -1.74 -1.15 25.39
C SER A 294 -0.52 -1.63 24.65
N GLY A 295 0.33 -0.74 24.19
CA GLY A 295 1.51 -1.19 23.49
C GLY A 295 2.29 -0.09 22.81
N VAL A 296 3.12 -0.49 21.88
CA VAL A 296 3.95 0.40 21.06
C VAL A 296 3.36 0.47 19.66
N GLU A 297 3.22 1.69 19.14
CA GLU A 297 2.97 1.92 17.73
C GLU A 297 4.27 2.32 17.07
N LEU A 298 4.65 1.61 16.02
CA LEU A 298 5.82 1.94 15.21
C LEU A 298 5.37 2.64 13.93
N ARG A 299 5.95 3.82 13.66
CA ARG A 299 5.76 4.56 12.41
C ARG A 299 7.10 4.76 11.71
N ILE A 300 7.12 4.52 10.42
CA ILE A 300 8.25 4.85 9.55
C ILE A 300 7.77 5.89 8.55
N ASN A 301 8.46 7.03 8.49
CA ASN A 301 8.09 8.14 7.61
C ASN A 301 6.62 8.56 7.69
N GLY A 302 6.05 8.56 8.90
CA GLY A 302 4.67 8.95 9.15
C GLY A 302 3.61 7.87 8.89
N ARG A 303 3.99 6.70 8.33
CA ARG A 303 3.13 5.53 8.13
C ARG A 303 3.21 4.60 9.34
N ALA A 304 2.07 4.18 9.88
CA ALA A 304 2.05 3.12 10.90
C ALA A 304 2.41 1.78 10.26
N ILE A 305 3.41 1.12 10.81
CA ILE A 305 3.89 -0.19 10.35
C ILE A 305 3.31 -1.29 11.23
N GLU A 306 3.31 -1.05 12.53
CA GLU A 306 2.84 -2.03 13.51
C GLU A 306 2.17 -1.29 14.67
N HIS A 307 1.10 -1.88 15.18
CA HIS A 307 0.41 -1.41 16.36
C HIS A 307 -0.10 -2.61 17.17
N GLY A 308 -0.12 -2.47 18.46
CA GLY A 308 -0.70 -3.49 19.33
C GLY A 308 0.12 -3.75 20.58
N PRO A 309 -0.30 -4.73 21.37
CA PRO A 309 0.43 -5.09 22.55
C PRO A 309 1.80 -5.64 22.16
N VAL A 310 2.81 -5.06 22.74
CA VAL A 310 4.13 -5.68 22.72
C VAL A 310 4.00 -7.01 23.46
N SER A 311 4.16 -8.10 22.73
CA SER A 311 4.30 -9.41 23.38
C SER A 311 5.55 -9.35 24.24
N TYR A 312 5.40 -9.53 25.56
CA TYR A 312 6.51 -9.54 26.52
C TYR A 312 7.60 -10.57 26.18
N THR A 313 7.34 -11.46 25.22
CA THR A 313 8.27 -12.49 24.78
C THR A 313 9.36 -11.98 23.82
N HIS A 314 9.22 -10.75 23.23
CA HIS A 314 10.14 -10.24 22.23
C HIS A 314 10.80 -8.88 22.56
N LEU A 315 10.31 -8.16 23.57
CA LEU A 315 10.93 -6.95 24.06
C LEU A 315 11.32 -7.11 25.53
N THR A 316 12.37 -7.85 25.80
CA THR A 316 13.18 -7.59 26.98
C THR A 316 13.90 -6.26 26.73
N LEU A 317 13.21 -5.15 26.95
CA LEU A 317 13.93 -3.89 27.18
C LEU A 317 14.90 -4.17 28.32
N PRO A 318 16.20 -3.88 28.17
CA PRO A 318 17.12 -4.02 29.28
C PRO A 318 16.59 -3.14 30.41
N THR A 319 16.15 -3.76 31.49
CA THR A 319 15.60 -3.13 32.69
C THR A 319 16.68 -2.44 33.53
N LYS A 320 17.79 -2.08 32.93
CA LYS A 320 18.85 -1.26 33.54
C LYS A 320 19.24 -0.14 32.61
N ILE A 321 18.49 0.94 32.67
CA ILE A 321 19.08 2.26 32.47
C ILE A 321 19.74 2.60 33.80
N VAL A 322 21.00 2.36 33.91
CA VAL A 322 21.83 2.89 34.99
C VAL A 322 22.19 4.34 34.65
#